data_4d20e974ce4afeb9286ee4f93b1c302b
#
_entry.id   4d20e974ce4afeb9286ee4f93b1c302b
#
_cell.length_a   1.000
_cell.length_b   1.000
_cell.length_c   1.000
_cell.angle_alpha   90.00
_cell.angle_beta   90.00
_cell.angle_gamma   90.00
#
_symmetry.space_group_name_H-M   'P 1'
#
loop_
_entity.id
_entity.type
_entity.pdbx_description
1 polymer ?
#
loop_
_entity_poly.entity_id
_entity_poly.type
_entity_poly.pdbx_seq_one_letter_code
_entity_poly.pdbx_strand_id
1 'polypeptide(L)'
;MRGTTSRQPSLLALVSMEQLVPENHPLRRLKPRVDAVLKTLSPTFEAIYSARGRPSVPPEQLLKGTVLMALFSVRSERQLCEQLAYNMLFRWFLDMEMMSPPFDATAFSHNRARLLEHDVARQFLSAVVDQAREEDLVSDDHFSVDGTLIEAWASMKSFRPKGEEGGDNNGSADFKGTTRSNETHESKTDPESRIFRKGRGKEAKMSFMAHVLMENRHGLITDAEITEATGTAERDAAGTMVERERRRRAATRKKKARKIAKISKKRNRRFTVGADKGYDTKDMVKKLRQNGAIPHVAQNRHSRRDSSVPDRVAATAAYRVSQTARRLIEKIFGWTKTIGGFRRSRYRGLRKTEAAGLMVLATYNLLRLTALKTA
;
A
#
# COMPACT_ATOMS: atom_id res chain seq x y z
N MET A 1 -20.59 39.67 -20.05
CA MET A 1 -21.73 39.22 -20.86
C MET A 1 -22.11 37.82 -20.47
N ARG A 2 -23.39 37.52 -20.33
CA ARG A 2 -23.88 36.15 -20.08
C ARG A 2 -23.76 35.34 -21.37
N GLY A 3 -23.06 34.19 -21.34
CA GLY A 3 -22.97 33.28 -22.48
C GLY A 3 -24.34 32.63 -22.79
N THR A 4 -24.56 32.30 -24.05
CA THR A 4 -25.75 31.57 -24.53
C THR A 4 -25.41 30.10 -24.71
N THR A 5 -26.37 29.22 -24.40
CA THR A 5 -26.21 27.77 -24.60
C THR A 5 -26.62 27.42 -26.02
N SER A 6 -25.71 26.85 -26.81
CA SER A 6 -26.08 26.23 -28.09
C SER A 6 -26.67 24.85 -27.80
N ARG A 7 -27.87 24.58 -28.34
CA ARG A 7 -28.54 23.28 -28.24
C ARG A 7 -28.40 22.42 -29.49
N GLN A 8 -27.62 22.86 -30.48
CA GLN A 8 -27.41 22.11 -31.70
C GLN A 8 -26.26 21.13 -31.55
N PRO A 9 -26.53 19.80 -31.46
CA PRO A 9 -25.47 18.81 -31.39
C PRO A 9 -24.73 18.74 -32.72
N SER A 10 -23.40 18.57 -32.68
CA SER A 10 -22.61 18.26 -33.87
C SER A 10 -23.00 16.89 -34.40
N LEU A 11 -23.36 16.79 -35.67
CA LEU A 11 -23.71 15.54 -36.34
C LEU A 11 -22.53 14.57 -36.49
N LEU A 12 -21.32 15.13 -36.61
CA LEU A 12 -20.09 14.37 -36.75
C LEU A 12 -18.93 15.10 -36.04
N ALA A 13 -18.17 14.36 -35.21
CA ALA A 13 -16.94 14.85 -34.61
C ALA A 13 -15.84 13.81 -34.80
N LEU A 14 -14.76 14.17 -35.50
CA LEU A 14 -13.54 13.35 -35.64
C LEU A 14 -12.58 13.74 -34.52
N VAL A 15 -12.68 13.02 -33.37
CA VAL A 15 -11.88 13.30 -32.18
C VAL A 15 -11.33 12.00 -31.64
N SER A 16 -10.03 11.96 -31.34
CA SER A 16 -9.41 10.86 -30.63
C SER A 16 -9.41 11.14 -29.12
N MET A 17 -9.42 10.09 -28.29
CA MET A 17 -9.28 10.25 -26.82
C MET A 17 -7.95 10.94 -26.46
N GLU A 18 -6.91 10.73 -27.27
CA GLU A 18 -5.61 11.39 -27.10
C GLU A 18 -5.72 12.93 -27.21
N GLN A 19 -6.56 13.42 -28.10
CA GLN A 19 -6.82 14.85 -28.28
C GLN A 19 -7.73 15.44 -27.19
N LEU A 20 -8.62 14.62 -26.61
CA LEU A 20 -9.53 15.05 -25.55
C LEU A 20 -8.83 15.28 -24.21
N VAL A 21 -7.73 14.56 -23.95
CA VAL A 21 -6.98 14.72 -22.69
C VAL A 21 -6.01 15.90 -22.84
N PRO A 22 -6.11 16.94 -22.00
CA PRO A 22 -5.19 18.09 -22.08
C PRO A 22 -3.72 17.66 -21.97
N GLU A 23 -2.83 18.31 -22.72
CA GLU A 23 -1.39 17.98 -22.75
C GLU A 23 -0.73 18.09 -21.37
N ASN A 24 -1.14 19.06 -20.57
CA ASN A 24 -0.63 19.28 -19.22
C ASN A 24 -1.32 18.43 -18.13
N HIS A 25 -2.27 17.53 -18.50
CA HIS A 25 -2.99 16.73 -17.53
C HIS A 25 -2.05 15.78 -16.75
N PRO A 26 -2.12 15.72 -15.40
CA PRO A 26 -1.19 14.93 -14.57
C PRO A 26 -1.10 13.44 -14.96
N LEU A 27 -2.19 12.84 -15.41
CA LEU A 27 -2.20 11.44 -15.85
C LEU A 27 -1.32 11.19 -17.09
N ARG A 28 -1.03 12.18 -17.91
CA ARG A 28 -0.12 12.01 -19.05
C ARG A 28 1.30 11.64 -18.62
N ARG A 29 1.74 12.19 -17.49
CA ARG A 29 3.05 11.86 -16.91
C ARG A 29 3.03 10.55 -16.13
N LEU A 30 1.89 10.20 -15.56
CA LEU A 30 1.71 8.98 -14.75
C LEU A 30 1.55 7.74 -15.63
N LYS A 31 0.76 7.82 -16.70
CA LYS A 31 0.42 6.70 -17.58
C LYS A 31 1.66 5.94 -18.09
N PRO A 32 2.69 6.58 -18.66
CA PRO A 32 3.88 5.87 -19.14
C PRO A 32 4.61 5.09 -18.03
N ARG A 33 4.59 5.59 -16.78
CA ARG A 33 5.17 4.89 -15.63
C ARG A 33 4.39 3.64 -15.29
N VAL A 34 3.07 3.74 -15.26
CA VAL A 34 2.20 2.59 -15.02
C VAL A 34 2.37 1.55 -16.12
N ASP A 35 2.40 1.99 -17.39
CA ASP A 35 2.60 1.12 -18.56
C ASP A 35 3.95 0.37 -18.47
N ALA A 36 5.01 1.06 -18.09
CA ALA A 36 6.34 0.46 -17.92
C ALA A 36 6.32 -0.61 -16.80
N VAL A 37 5.67 -0.33 -15.67
CA VAL A 37 5.49 -1.31 -14.59
C VAL A 37 4.70 -2.52 -15.05
N LEU A 38 3.57 -2.32 -15.74
CA LEU A 38 2.73 -3.40 -16.25
C LEU A 38 3.46 -4.26 -17.28
N LYS A 39 4.30 -3.66 -18.12
CA LYS A 39 5.15 -4.39 -19.07
C LYS A 39 6.11 -5.35 -18.35
N THR A 40 6.63 -5.00 -17.18
CA THR A 40 7.50 -5.91 -16.41
C THR A 40 6.74 -7.10 -15.82
N LEU A 41 5.42 -6.98 -15.69
CA LEU A 41 4.54 -8.05 -15.19
C LEU A 41 3.95 -8.95 -16.29
N SER A 42 4.16 -8.64 -17.57
CA SER A 42 3.64 -9.43 -18.69
C SER A 42 3.93 -10.94 -18.56
N PRO A 43 5.15 -11.39 -18.20
CA PRO A 43 5.40 -12.82 -18.02
C PRO A 43 4.54 -13.47 -16.93
N THR A 44 4.22 -12.72 -15.86
CA THR A 44 3.29 -13.19 -14.83
C THR A 44 1.88 -13.30 -15.38
N PHE A 45 1.42 -12.34 -16.17
CA PHE A 45 0.09 -12.38 -16.78
C PHE A 45 -0.04 -13.54 -17.75
N GLU A 46 0.96 -13.79 -18.59
CA GLU A 46 1.00 -14.94 -19.51
C GLU A 46 0.90 -16.26 -18.77
N ALA A 47 1.53 -16.39 -17.60
CA ALA A 47 1.45 -17.58 -16.76
C ALA A 47 0.08 -17.78 -16.08
N ILE A 48 -0.63 -16.67 -15.79
CA ILE A 48 -1.92 -16.69 -15.09
C ILE A 48 -3.09 -16.95 -16.05
N TYR A 49 -3.01 -16.44 -17.28
CA TYR A 49 -4.10 -16.49 -18.25
C TYR A 49 -3.85 -17.59 -19.29
N SER A 50 -4.89 -18.38 -19.57
CA SER A 50 -4.83 -19.43 -20.60
C SER A 50 -4.71 -18.82 -22.00
N ALA A 51 -3.92 -19.46 -22.85
CA ALA A 51 -3.83 -19.13 -24.29
C ALA A 51 -5.09 -19.53 -25.09
N ARG A 52 -6.01 -20.31 -24.52
CA ARG A 52 -7.23 -20.82 -25.17
C ARG A 52 -8.47 -20.37 -24.42
N GLY A 53 -9.56 -20.15 -25.14
CA GLY A 53 -10.86 -19.77 -24.60
C GLY A 53 -11.29 -18.34 -24.93
N ARG A 54 -12.41 -17.89 -24.33
CA ARG A 54 -12.89 -16.52 -24.52
C ARG A 54 -11.92 -15.52 -23.89
N PRO A 55 -11.50 -14.43 -24.60
CA PRO A 55 -10.69 -13.39 -24.03
C PRO A 55 -11.32 -12.79 -22.77
N SER A 56 -10.51 -12.69 -21.73
CA SER A 56 -10.87 -12.03 -20.46
C SER A 56 -10.58 -10.53 -20.54
N VAL A 57 -11.04 -9.77 -19.54
CA VAL A 57 -10.59 -8.38 -19.37
C VAL A 57 -9.07 -8.39 -19.16
N PRO A 58 -8.29 -7.59 -19.91
CA PRO A 58 -6.85 -7.52 -19.75
C PRO A 58 -6.45 -7.17 -18.31
N PRO A 59 -5.52 -7.90 -17.68
CA PRO A 59 -5.06 -7.60 -16.33
C PRO A 59 -4.50 -6.20 -16.18
N GLU A 60 -3.90 -5.66 -17.23
CA GLU A 60 -3.40 -4.29 -17.29
C GLU A 60 -4.51 -3.27 -17.07
N GLN A 61 -5.68 -3.46 -17.71
CA GLN A 61 -6.84 -2.58 -17.53
C GLN A 61 -7.38 -2.64 -16.10
N LEU A 62 -7.40 -3.82 -15.49
CA LEU A 62 -7.85 -4.00 -14.10
C LEU A 62 -6.92 -3.27 -13.11
N LEU A 63 -5.60 -3.40 -13.29
CA LEU A 63 -4.62 -2.73 -12.45
C LEU A 63 -4.62 -1.22 -12.65
N LYS A 64 -4.70 -0.74 -13.91
CA LYS A 64 -4.92 0.69 -14.22
C LYS A 64 -6.20 1.22 -13.57
N GLY A 65 -7.30 0.44 -13.65
CA GLY A 65 -8.55 0.77 -12.99
C GLY A 65 -8.39 0.92 -11.48
N THR A 66 -7.63 0.01 -10.84
CA THR A 66 -7.33 0.09 -9.40
C THR A 66 -6.50 1.33 -9.06
N VAL A 67 -5.55 1.71 -9.90
CA VAL A 67 -4.78 2.96 -9.77
C VAL A 67 -5.72 4.16 -9.85
N LEU A 68 -6.64 4.22 -10.82
CA LEU A 68 -7.63 5.29 -10.92
C LEU A 68 -8.55 5.34 -9.70
N MET A 69 -8.97 4.19 -9.17
CA MET A 69 -9.78 4.15 -7.95
C MET A 69 -9.06 4.84 -6.77
N ALA A 70 -7.76 4.62 -6.61
CA ALA A 70 -6.98 5.25 -5.56
C ALA A 70 -6.75 6.76 -5.82
N LEU A 71 -6.52 7.16 -7.08
CA LEU A 71 -6.26 8.57 -7.45
C LEU A 71 -7.50 9.46 -7.32
N PHE A 72 -8.65 8.95 -7.71
CA PHE A 72 -9.91 9.70 -7.78
C PHE A 72 -10.90 9.32 -6.65
N SER A 73 -10.42 8.62 -5.63
CA SER A 73 -11.24 8.18 -4.48
C SER A 73 -12.53 7.44 -4.91
N VAL A 74 -12.47 6.66 -6.00
CA VAL A 74 -13.60 5.87 -6.49
C VAL A 74 -13.90 4.76 -5.49
N ARG A 75 -15.13 4.74 -4.97
CA ARG A 75 -15.47 3.95 -3.78
C ARG A 75 -15.78 2.49 -4.05
N SER A 76 -16.06 2.11 -5.28
CA SER A 76 -16.41 0.73 -5.62
C SER A 76 -16.05 0.40 -7.07
N GLU A 77 -15.90 -0.89 -7.35
CA GLU A 77 -15.69 -1.41 -8.70
C GLU A 77 -16.91 -1.12 -9.60
N ARG A 78 -18.12 -1.17 -9.03
CA ARG A 78 -19.34 -0.74 -9.75
C ARG A 78 -19.26 0.71 -10.19
N GLN A 79 -18.84 1.60 -9.29
CA GLN A 79 -18.67 3.02 -9.63
C GLN A 79 -17.55 3.22 -10.66
N LEU A 80 -16.46 2.43 -10.61
CA LEU A 80 -15.43 2.47 -11.65
C LEU A 80 -16.01 2.06 -13.01
N CYS A 81 -16.74 0.95 -13.07
CA CYS A 81 -17.37 0.47 -14.31
C CYS A 81 -18.38 1.48 -14.86
N GLU A 82 -19.16 2.12 -13.99
CA GLU A 82 -20.06 3.22 -14.36
C GLU A 82 -19.27 4.40 -14.96
N GLN A 83 -18.18 4.83 -14.30
CA GLN A 83 -17.31 5.87 -14.86
C GLN A 83 -16.74 5.48 -16.23
N LEU A 84 -16.37 4.23 -16.44
CA LEU A 84 -15.87 3.75 -17.72
C LEU A 84 -16.93 3.81 -18.86
N ALA A 85 -18.20 3.96 -18.55
CA ALA A 85 -19.24 4.11 -19.58
C ALA A 85 -19.17 5.47 -20.29
N TYR A 86 -18.77 6.52 -19.59
CA TYR A 86 -18.84 7.91 -20.11
C TYR A 86 -17.60 8.76 -19.85
N ASN A 87 -16.68 8.35 -18.98
CA ASN A 87 -15.48 9.13 -18.64
C ASN A 87 -14.34 8.82 -19.62
N MET A 88 -14.16 9.68 -20.60
CA MET A 88 -13.13 9.51 -21.64
C MET A 88 -11.70 9.54 -21.09
N LEU A 89 -11.44 10.30 -20.02
CA LEU A 89 -10.15 10.31 -19.35
C LEU A 89 -9.79 8.94 -18.76
N PHE A 90 -10.77 8.28 -18.12
CA PHE A 90 -10.58 6.93 -17.55
C PHE A 90 -10.36 5.91 -18.66
N ARG A 91 -11.15 5.97 -19.73
CA ARG A 91 -11.00 5.09 -20.91
C ARG A 91 -9.64 5.26 -21.55
N TRP A 92 -9.21 6.50 -21.78
CA TRP A 92 -7.87 6.81 -22.31
C TRP A 92 -6.76 6.22 -21.42
N PHE A 93 -6.87 6.35 -20.11
CA PHE A 93 -5.87 5.83 -19.19
C PHE A 93 -5.80 4.30 -19.21
N LEU A 94 -6.93 3.61 -19.41
CA LEU A 94 -7.03 2.16 -19.51
C LEU A 94 -6.74 1.60 -20.92
N ASP A 95 -6.40 2.43 -21.90
CA ASP A 95 -6.24 2.05 -23.32
C ASP A 95 -7.50 1.34 -23.85
N MET A 96 -8.68 1.80 -23.47
CA MET A 96 -9.95 1.32 -24.00
C MET A 96 -10.32 2.12 -25.24
N GLU A 97 -10.94 1.48 -26.22
CA GLU A 97 -11.53 2.19 -27.35
C GLU A 97 -12.73 3.04 -26.94
N MET A 98 -12.97 4.15 -27.63
CA MET A 98 -14.02 5.12 -27.31
C MET A 98 -15.40 4.49 -27.23
N MET A 99 -15.73 3.55 -28.11
CA MET A 99 -17.04 2.92 -28.22
C MET A 99 -17.10 1.50 -27.66
N SER A 100 -15.99 0.94 -27.18
CA SER A 100 -16.02 -0.41 -26.60
C SER A 100 -16.87 -0.45 -25.34
N PRO A 101 -17.67 -1.51 -25.11
CA PRO A 101 -18.44 -1.63 -23.87
C PRO A 101 -17.51 -1.69 -22.66
N PRO A 102 -17.82 -1.03 -21.54
CA PRO A 102 -17.07 -1.21 -20.31
C PRO A 102 -17.26 -2.65 -19.79
N PHE A 103 -16.26 -3.16 -19.09
CA PHE A 103 -16.42 -4.40 -18.34
C PHE A 103 -17.31 -4.18 -17.11
N ASP A 104 -17.99 -5.22 -16.67
CA ASP A 104 -18.85 -5.14 -15.49
C ASP A 104 -18.08 -5.40 -14.18
N ALA A 105 -18.70 -5.06 -13.04
CA ALA A 105 -18.11 -5.22 -11.73
C ALA A 105 -17.89 -6.70 -11.33
N THR A 106 -18.69 -7.62 -11.88
CA THR A 106 -18.53 -9.06 -11.63
C THR A 106 -17.29 -9.59 -12.33
N ALA A 107 -17.09 -9.20 -13.60
CA ALA A 107 -15.87 -9.51 -14.35
C ALA A 107 -14.63 -8.97 -13.62
N PHE A 108 -14.70 -7.73 -13.09
CA PHE A 108 -13.63 -7.15 -12.28
C PHE A 108 -13.33 -8.02 -11.05
N SER A 109 -14.37 -8.40 -10.31
CA SER A 109 -14.22 -9.18 -9.07
C SER A 109 -13.63 -10.57 -9.30
N HIS A 110 -14.06 -11.28 -10.34
CA HIS A 110 -13.52 -12.59 -10.71
C HIS A 110 -12.03 -12.52 -11.09
N ASN A 111 -11.69 -11.56 -11.94
CA ASN A 111 -10.30 -11.39 -12.36
C ASN A 111 -9.40 -10.93 -11.21
N ARG A 112 -9.90 -10.06 -10.30
CA ARG A 112 -9.17 -9.68 -9.10
C ARG A 112 -8.84 -10.91 -8.24
N ALA A 113 -9.74 -11.85 -8.06
CA ALA A 113 -9.47 -13.08 -7.29
C ALA A 113 -8.30 -13.86 -7.90
N ARG A 114 -8.26 -13.98 -9.24
CA ARG A 114 -7.14 -14.60 -9.97
C ARG A 114 -5.81 -13.87 -9.74
N LEU A 115 -5.81 -12.54 -9.85
CA LEU A 115 -4.60 -11.73 -9.61
C LEU A 115 -4.11 -11.84 -8.15
N LEU A 116 -5.05 -12.02 -7.22
CA LEU A 116 -4.76 -12.20 -5.80
C LEU A 116 -4.05 -13.53 -5.51
N GLU A 117 -4.43 -14.61 -6.19
CA GLU A 117 -3.80 -15.92 -6.04
C GLU A 117 -2.31 -15.91 -6.40
N HIS A 118 -1.92 -15.02 -7.31
CA HIS A 118 -0.54 -14.88 -7.80
C HIS A 118 0.21 -13.67 -7.19
N ASP A 119 -0.29 -13.08 -6.11
CA ASP A 119 0.33 -11.96 -5.38
C ASP A 119 0.73 -10.76 -6.29
N VAL A 120 -0.08 -10.48 -7.31
CA VAL A 120 0.22 -9.46 -8.33
C VAL A 120 0.33 -8.07 -7.73
N ALA A 121 -0.42 -7.74 -6.68
CA ALA A 121 -0.34 -6.44 -6.03
C ALA A 121 1.04 -6.19 -5.39
N ARG A 122 1.64 -7.21 -4.79
CA ARG A 122 3.00 -7.14 -4.24
C ARG A 122 4.05 -7.03 -5.34
N GLN A 123 3.89 -7.78 -6.43
CA GLN A 123 4.75 -7.67 -7.60
C GLN A 123 4.66 -6.27 -8.23
N PHE A 124 3.46 -5.68 -8.31
CA PHE A 124 3.25 -4.33 -8.81
C PHE A 124 3.96 -3.28 -7.94
N LEU A 125 3.80 -3.33 -6.61
CA LEU A 125 4.54 -2.45 -5.69
C LEU A 125 6.05 -2.63 -5.86
N SER A 126 6.53 -3.88 -5.94
CA SER A 126 7.96 -4.16 -6.14
C SER A 126 8.49 -3.56 -7.44
N ALA A 127 7.76 -3.70 -8.55
CA ALA A 127 8.14 -3.13 -9.84
C ALA A 127 8.18 -1.60 -9.83
N VAL A 128 7.23 -0.94 -9.13
CA VAL A 128 7.26 0.52 -8.91
C VAL A 128 8.51 0.93 -8.11
N VAL A 129 8.88 0.17 -7.08
CA VAL A 129 10.09 0.43 -6.30
C VAL A 129 11.36 0.19 -7.12
N ASP A 130 11.37 -0.83 -7.97
CA ASP A 130 12.51 -1.12 -8.85
C ASP A 130 12.69 -0.01 -9.89
N GLN A 131 11.61 0.53 -10.47
CA GLN A 131 11.65 1.72 -11.33
C GLN A 131 12.26 2.92 -10.59
N ALA A 132 11.88 3.15 -9.34
CA ALA A 132 12.45 4.23 -8.53
C ALA A 132 13.95 4.03 -8.25
N ARG A 133 14.41 2.78 -8.10
CA ARG A 133 15.81 2.44 -7.91
C ARG A 133 16.64 2.60 -9.19
N GLU A 134 16.07 2.27 -10.32
CA GLU A 134 16.72 2.46 -11.62
C GLU A 134 16.95 3.95 -11.92
N GLU A 135 16.06 4.80 -11.44
CA GLU A 135 16.15 6.26 -11.54
C GLU A 135 16.99 6.89 -10.40
N ASP A 136 17.64 6.11 -9.53
CA ASP A 136 18.42 6.54 -8.34
C ASP A 136 17.61 7.41 -7.35
N LEU A 137 16.32 7.25 -7.32
CA LEU A 137 15.40 7.98 -6.43
C LEU A 137 15.21 7.30 -5.06
N VAL A 138 15.73 6.09 -4.86
CA VAL A 138 15.69 5.37 -3.58
C VAL A 138 17.05 5.42 -2.91
N SER A 139 17.13 6.01 -1.72
CA SER A 139 18.32 5.97 -0.89
C SER A 139 18.55 4.59 -0.31
N ASP A 140 19.80 4.14 -0.30
CA ASP A 140 20.22 2.87 0.32
C ASP A 140 20.62 3.02 1.81
N ASP A 141 20.63 4.23 2.37
CA ASP A 141 21.29 4.50 3.64
C ASP A 141 20.35 4.72 4.81
N HIS A 142 19.17 5.30 4.57
CA HIS A 142 18.30 5.75 5.64
C HIS A 142 16.85 5.39 5.38
N PHE A 143 16.24 4.64 6.31
CA PHE A 143 14.86 4.20 6.25
C PHE A 143 14.10 4.55 7.52
N SER A 144 12.79 4.58 7.42
CA SER A 144 11.87 4.68 8.56
C SER A 144 10.77 3.65 8.44
N VAL A 145 10.32 3.14 9.59
CA VAL A 145 9.23 2.17 9.67
C VAL A 145 8.17 2.67 10.63
N ASP A 146 6.91 2.47 10.27
CA ASP A 146 5.76 2.76 11.12
C ASP A 146 4.55 1.96 10.69
N GLY A 147 3.52 1.89 11.55
CA GLY A 147 2.26 1.22 11.31
C GLY A 147 1.05 2.14 11.49
N THR A 148 -0.04 1.79 10.84
CA THR A 148 -1.31 2.49 11.02
C THR A 148 -2.50 1.54 10.94
N LEU A 149 -3.54 1.79 11.74
CA LEU A 149 -4.77 1.00 11.71
C LEU A 149 -5.59 1.32 10.46
N ILE A 150 -6.11 0.27 9.86
CA ILE A 150 -7.10 0.28 8.78
C ILE A 150 -8.37 -0.35 9.34
N GLU A 151 -9.48 0.37 9.35
CA GLU A 151 -10.75 -0.17 9.81
C GLU A 151 -11.18 -1.33 8.90
N ALA A 152 -11.63 -2.43 9.48
CA ALA A 152 -12.16 -3.56 8.73
C ALA A 152 -13.54 -3.23 8.15
N TRP A 153 -13.97 -4.01 7.15
CA TRP A 153 -15.37 -3.95 6.68
C TRP A 153 -16.36 -4.35 7.78
N ALA A 154 -15.98 -5.33 8.59
CA ALA A 154 -16.77 -5.83 9.70
C ALA A 154 -17.06 -4.73 10.73
N SER A 155 -18.28 -4.73 11.26
CA SER A 155 -18.69 -3.86 12.36
C SER A 155 -18.50 -4.55 13.71
N MET A 156 -18.51 -3.79 14.79
CA MET A 156 -18.49 -4.32 16.16
C MET A 156 -19.70 -5.22 16.47
N LYS A 157 -20.82 -5.06 15.78
CA LYS A 157 -21.99 -5.92 15.94
C LYS A 157 -21.74 -7.37 15.53
N SER A 158 -20.77 -7.61 14.64
CA SER A 158 -20.38 -8.96 14.21
C SER A 158 -19.40 -9.66 15.16
N PHE A 159 -18.89 -8.95 16.17
CA PHE A 159 -17.92 -9.49 17.12
C PHE A 159 -18.63 -10.30 18.21
N ARG A 160 -18.57 -11.62 18.11
CA ARG A 160 -19.30 -12.59 18.94
C ARG A 160 -18.35 -13.64 19.52
N PRO A 161 -18.76 -14.37 20.58
CA PRO A 161 -17.99 -15.48 21.12
C PRO A 161 -17.61 -16.50 20.04
N LYS A 162 -16.43 -17.06 20.14
CA LYS A 162 -15.98 -18.15 19.26
C LYS A 162 -16.79 -19.41 19.56
N GLY A 163 -17.18 -20.15 18.52
CA GLY A 163 -17.91 -21.42 18.66
C GLY A 163 -19.43 -21.29 18.78
N GLU A 164 -20.02 -20.10 18.88
CA GLU A 164 -21.47 -19.94 18.79
C GLU A 164 -21.92 -20.01 17.33
N GLU A 165 -22.56 -21.12 16.94
CA GLU A 165 -23.30 -21.23 15.68
C GLU A 165 -24.72 -20.70 15.88
N GLY A 166 -25.07 -19.61 15.16
CA GLY A 166 -26.45 -19.26 14.83
C GLY A 166 -27.42 -18.99 15.99
N GLY A 167 -27.20 -17.95 16.76
CA GLY A 167 -28.24 -17.38 17.61
C GLY A 167 -28.94 -16.21 16.92
N ASP A 168 -30.27 -16.21 16.93
CA ASP A 168 -31.17 -15.23 16.32
C ASP A 168 -30.84 -13.78 16.71
N ASN A 169 -31.08 -12.88 15.80
CA ASN A 169 -30.56 -11.52 15.74
C ASN A 169 -31.04 -10.53 16.81
N ASN A 170 -31.80 -10.94 17.81
CA ASN A 170 -32.48 -10.01 18.73
C ASN A 170 -32.13 -10.20 20.20
N GLY A 171 -31.14 -11.02 20.54
CA GLY A 171 -30.64 -11.10 21.90
C GLY A 171 -29.88 -9.82 22.21
N SER A 172 -30.40 -8.99 23.09
CA SER A 172 -29.62 -8.05 23.89
C SER A 172 -28.59 -8.86 24.67
N ALA A 173 -27.52 -9.28 23.97
CA ALA A 173 -26.37 -9.83 24.63
C ALA A 173 -25.94 -8.77 25.64
N ASP A 174 -26.04 -9.10 26.89
CA ASP A 174 -25.76 -8.24 28.03
C ASP A 174 -24.39 -7.58 27.83
N PHE A 175 -24.39 -6.33 27.41
CA PHE A 175 -23.19 -5.54 27.21
C PHE A 175 -22.51 -5.17 28.53
N LYS A 176 -23.17 -5.47 29.64
CA LYS A 176 -22.71 -5.14 30.99
C LYS A 176 -22.00 -6.36 31.60
N GLY A 177 -20.69 -6.29 31.69
CA GLY A 177 -19.89 -7.19 32.52
C GLY A 177 -18.93 -8.16 31.84
N THR A 178 -19.04 -8.45 30.53
CA THR A 178 -18.10 -9.36 29.85
C THR A 178 -16.99 -8.61 29.14
N THR A 179 -15.73 -8.86 29.52
CA THR A 179 -14.55 -8.34 28.82
C THR A 179 -14.40 -9.08 27.49
N ARG A 180 -14.64 -8.39 26.38
CA ARG A 180 -14.49 -8.94 25.03
C ARG A 180 -13.04 -8.80 24.58
N SER A 181 -12.40 -9.92 24.24
CA SER A 181 -11.03 -9.96 23.74
C SER A 181 -10.95 -10.77 22.44
N ASN A 182 -9.87 -10.58 21.66
CA ASN A 182 -9.61 -11.39 20.47
C ASN A 182 -9.36 -12.89 20.79
N GLU A 183 -9.12 -13.23 22.04
CA GLU A 183 -8.95 -14.62 22.48
C GLU A 183 -10.30 -15.32 22.57
N THR A 184 -11.30 -14.64 23.10
CA THR A 184 -12.64 -15.19 23.39
C THR A 184 -13.66 -14.91 22.29
N HIS A 185 -13.45 -13.86 21.49
CA HIS A 185 -14.40 -13.40 20.46
C HIS A 185 -13.74 -13.26 19.11
N GLU A 186 -14.54 -13.35 18.06
CA GLU A 186 -14.16 -13.10 16.66
C GLU A 186 -15.28 -12.42 15.90
N SER A 187 -14.96 -11.78 14.78
CA SER A 187 -15.99 -11.26 13.87
C SER A 187 -16.54 -12.39 13.01
N LYS A 188 -17.84 -12.62 13.05
CA LYS A 188 -18.51 -13.57 12.14
C LYS A 188 -18.52 -13.07 10.67
N THR A 189 -18.40 -11.76 10.45
CA THR A 189 -18.35 -11.19 9.10
C THR A 189 -16.95 -11.25 8.49
N ASP A 190 -15.90 -11.07 9.31
CA ASP A 190 -14.51 -11.03 8.89
C ASP A 190 -13.62 -11.60 10.01
N PRO A 191 -13.45 -12.93 10.09
CA PRO A 191 -12.74 -13.60 11.18
C PRO A 191 -11.27 -13.22 11.33
N GLU A 192 -10.62 -12.69 10.27
CA GLU A 192 -9.22 -12.24 10.31
C GLU A 192 -9.08 -10.81 10.83
N SER A 193 -10.19 -10.05 10.93
CA SER A 193 -10.16 -8.73 11.57
C SER A 193 -10.07 -8.86 13.09
N ARG A 194 -9.36 -7.93 13.73
CA ARG A 194 -9.15 -7.94 15.18
C ARG A 194 -9.68 -6.66 15.81
N ILE A 195 -10.28 -6.80 16.99
CA ILE A 195 -10.59 -5.62 17.80
C ILE A 195 -9.28 -4.99 18.27
N PHE A 196 -9.09 -3.73 17.98
CA PHE A 196 -7.89 -3.02 18.36
C PHE A 196 -8.19 -1.59 18.79
N ARG A 197 -7.43 -1.10 19.77
CA ARG A 197 -7.52 0.25 20.32
C ARG A 197 -6.17 0.94 20.19
N LYS A 198 -6.13 2.08 19.52
CA LYS A 198 -4.88 2.83 19.30
C LYS A 198 -4.25 3.41 20.59
N GLY A 199 -5.01 3.49 21.69
CA GLY A 199 -4.53 4.00 22.96
C GLY A 199 -5.64 4.08 23.99
N ARG A 200 -5.29 4.34 25.26
CA ARG A 200 -6.27 4.53 26.35
C ARG A 200 -7.24 5.65 26.00
N GLY A 201 -8.54 5.46 26.24
CA GLY A 201 -9.59 6.43 25.93
C GLY A 201 -10.00 6.53 24.46
N LYS A 202 -9.36 5.79 23.53
CA LYS A 202 -9.81 5.71 22.14
C LYS A 202 -10.79 4.57 21.95
N GLU A 203 -11.71 4.74 20.99
CA GLU A 203 -12.66 3.70 20.57
C GLU A 203 -11.92 2.47 20.06
N ALA A 204 -12.38 1.28 20.43
CA ALA A 204 -11.92 0.03 19.89
C ALA A 204 -12.68 -0.29 18.60
N LYS A 205 -11.97 -0.66 17.53
CA LYS A 205 -12.57 -0.97 16.23
C LYS A 205 -12.04 -2.28 15.69
N MET A 206 -12.88 -2.97 14.91
CA MET A 206 -12.43 -4.08 14.08
C MET A 206 -11.46 -3.52 13.04
N SER A 207 -10.24 -4.04 13.02
CA SER A 207 -9.14 -3.43 12.26
C SER A 207 -8.16 -4.45 11.72
N PHE A 208 -7.48 -4.07 10.66
CA PHE A 208 -6.19 -4.56 10.22
C PHE A 208 -5.12 -3.50 10.50
N MET A 209 -3.86 -3.84 10.31
CA MET A 209 -2.75 -2.91 10.50
C MET A 209 -1.90 -2.85 9.23
N ALA A 210 -1.72 -1.66 8.69
CA ALA A 210 -0.85 -1.41 7.55
C ALA A 210 0.52 -0.94 8.04
N HIS A 211 1.58 -1.59 7.57
CA HIS A 211 2.96 -1.30 7.89
C HIS A 211 3.68 -0.82 6.64
N VAL A 212 4.55 0.16 6.79
CA VAL A 212 5.31 0.76 5.70
C VAL A 212 6.77 0.90 6.10
N LEU A 213 7.66 0.49 5.20
CA LEU A 213 9.08 0.83 5.24
C LEU A 213 9.32 1.92 4.17
N MET A 214 9.73 3.10 4.60
CA MET A 214 9.94 4.29 3.77
C MET A 214 11.44 4.61 3.72
N GLU A 215 11.95 4.96 2.55
CA GLU A 215 13.25 5.61 2.45
C GLU A 215 13.13 7.12 2.78
N ASN A 216 14.16 7.69 3.42
CA ASN A 216 14.05 9.01 4.06
C ASN A 216 14.41 10.20 3.14
N ARG A 217 15.02 9.99 1.96
CA ARG A 217 15.44 11.08 1.06
C ARG A 217 14.27 11.69 0.31
N HIS A 218 13.44 10.85 -0.27
CA HIS A 218 12.31 11.27 -1.10
C HIS A 218 10.94 10.87 -0.53
N GLY A 219 10.92 10.09 0.55
CA GLY A 219 9.67 9.61 1.16
C GLY A 219 8.96 8.54 0.33
N LEU A 220 9.73 7.70 -0.38
CA LEU A 220 9.20 6.59 -1.16
C LEU A 220 9.06 5.34 -0.30
N ILE A 221 7.99 4.61 -0.51
CA ILE A 221 7.74 3.33 0.14
C ILE A 221 8.62 2.28 -0.55
N THR A 222 9.48 1.60 0.22
CA THR A 222 10.33 0.52 -0.30
C THR A 222 9.78 -0.86 -0.03
N ASP A 223 8.97 -1.00 1.01
CA ASP A 223 8.21 -2.23 1.31
C ASP A 223 6.97 -1.89 2.14
N ALA A 224 5.97 -2.75 2.08
CA ALA A 224 4.74 -2.62 2.85
C ALA A 224 4.11 -3.99 3.12
N GLU A 225 3.32 -4.06 4.20
CA GLU A 225 2.60 -5.26 4.61
C GLU A 225 1.32 -4.89 5.33
N ILE A 226 0.27 -5.66 5.13
CA ILE A 226 -0.96 -5.56 5.92
C ILE A 226 -1.08 -6.82 6.75
N THR A 227 -1.35 -6.66 8.04
CA THR A 227 -1.47 -7.78 8.98
C THR A 227 -2.75 -7.70 9.79
N GLU A 228 -3.06 -8.75 10.53
CA GLU A 228 -4.01 -8.66 11.63
C GLU A 228 -3.53 -7.63 12.66
N ALA A 229 -4.45 -6.88 13.26
CA ALA A 229 -4.11 -5.87 14.27
C ALA A 229 -3.86 -6.54 15.63
N THR A 230 -2.61 -6.91 15.91
CA THR A 230 -2.17 -7.49 17.18
C THR A 230 -1.17 -6.56 17.90
N GLY A 231 -0.92 -6.81 19.19
CA GLY A 231 0.02 -6.00 19.97
C GLY A 231 1.50 -6.12 19.55
N THR A 232 1.86 -7.13 18.76
CA THR A 232 3.23 -7.37 18.25
C THR A 232 3.38 -7.08 16.77
N ALA A 233 2.27 -6.97 16.03
CA ALA A 233 2.24 -6.88 14.56
C ALA A 233 3.19 -5.83 13.98
N GLU A 234 3.28 -4.64 14.60
CA GLU A 234 4.18 -3.57 14.13
C GLU A 234 5.65 -4.00 14.14
N ARG A 235 6.09 -4.65 15.22
CA ARG A 235 7.48 -5.09 15.37
C ARG A 235 7.81 -6.27 14.47
N ASP A 236 6.87 -7.19 14.32
CA ASP A 236 7.04 -8.38 13.50
C ASP A 236 7.11 -8.02 12.02
N ALA A 237 6.18 -7.20 11.53
CA ALA A 237 6.17 -6.69 10.17
C ALA A 237 7.42 -5.83 9.87
N ALA A 238 7.81 -4.95 10.80
CA ALA A 238 9.03 -4.15 10.64
C ALA A 238 10.27 -5.02 10.46
N GLY A 239 10.40 -6.07 11.29
CA GLY A 239 11.51 -7.01 11.16
C GLY A 239 11.53 -7.74 9.81
N THR A 240 10.37 -8.17 9.32
CA THR A 240 10.21 -8.84 8.03
C THR A 240 10.51 -7.91 6.86
N MET A 241 9.99 -6.68 6.87
CA MET A 241 10.27 -5.68 5.83
C MET A 241 11.76 -5.30 5.77
N VAL A 242 12.41 -5.10 6.92
CA VAL A 242 13.85 -4.79 6.99
C VAL A 242 14.70 -5.96 6.46
N GLU A 243 14.30 -7.20 6.72
CA GLU A 243 14.97 -8.38 6.17
C GLU A 243 14.81 -8.46 4.64
N ARG A 244 13.59 -8.25 4.13
CA ARG A 244 13.33 -8.21 2.67
C ARG A 244 14.15 -7.10 2.01
N GLU A 245 14.23 -5.93 2.62
CA GLU A 245 15.03 -4.82 2.10
C GLU A 245 16.54 -5.16 2.08
N ARG A 246 17.06 -5.79 3.13
CA ARG A 246 18.46 -6.29 3.15
C ARG A 246 18.72 -7.24 1.98
N ARG A 247 17.83 -8.20 1.74
CA ARG A 247 17.95 -9.17 0.63
C ARG A 247 17.92 -8.46 -0.73
N ARG A 248 17.01 -7.50 -0.92
CA ARG A 248 16.86 -6.71 -2.15
C ARG A 248 18.13 -5.89 -2.44
N ARG A 249 18.67 -5.22 -1.43
CA ARG A 249 19.94 -4.47 -1.54
C ARG A 249 21.12 -5.38 -1.93
N ALA A 250 21.21 -6.56 -1.35
CA ALA A 250 22.25 -7.54 -1.69
C ALA A 250 22.12 -7.99 -3.16
N ALA A 251 20.92 -8.24 -3.66
CA ALA A 251 20.65 -8.63 -5.06
C ALA A 251 21.04 -7.49 -6.04
N THR A 252 20.65 -6.25 -5.74
CA THR A 252 20.96 -5.07 -6.56
C THR A 252 22.48 -4.85 -6.67
N ARG A 253 23.20 -5.01 -5.55
CA ARG A 253 24.68 -4.94 -5.54
C ARG A 253 25.33 -6.02 -6.38
N LYS A 254 24.85 -7.25 -6.32
CA LYS A 254 25.34 -8.35 -7.19
C LYS A 254 25.12 -8.04 -8.68
N LYS A 255 23.98 -7.48 -9.05
CA LYS A 255 23.70 -7.05 -10.44
C LYS A 255 24.64 -5.92 -10.89
N LYS A 256 24.84 -4.88 -10.05
CA LYS A 256 25.79 -3.77 -10.32
C LYS A 256 27.23 -4.26 -10.42
N ALA A 257 27.67 -5.16 -9.53
CA ALA A 257 29.03 -5.73 -9.54
C ALA A 257 29.32 -6.56 -10.80
N ARG A 258 28.31 -7.28 -11.33
CA ARG A 258 28.44 -8.03 -12.60
C ARG A 258 28.56 -7.12 -13.82
N LYS A 259 27.93 -5.94 -13.81
CA LYS A 259 28.00 -4.96 -14.92
C LYS A 259 29.30 -4.17 -14.94
N ILE A 260 29.97 -4.01 -13.81
CA ILE A 260 31.18 -3.18 -13.68
C ILE A 260 32.28 -4.05 -13.05
N ALA A 261 33.09 -4.66 -13.90
CA ALA A 261 34.22 -5.54 -13.52
C ALA A 261 35.28 -4.89 -12.59
N LYS A 262 35.13 -3.65 -12.21
CA LYS A 262 36.08 -2.83 -11.41
C LYS A 262 35.49 -2.11 -10.20
N ILE A 263 34.36 -2.55 -9.65
CA ILE A 263 33.93 -1.94 -8.38
C ILE A 263 34.66 -2.64 -7.24
N SER A 264 35.58 -1.90 -6.61
CA SER A 264 36.24 -2.27 -5.34
C SER A 264 35.22 -2.86 -4.37
N LYS A 265 35.60 -3.82 -3.55
CA LYS A 265 34.88 -4.40 -2.43
C LYS A 265 34.38 -3.29 -1.49
N LYS A 266 33.40 -2.49 -1.90
CA LYS A 266 32.75 -1.53 -1.00
C LYS A 266 32.13 -2.35 0.14
N ARG A 267 32.70 -2.20 1.33
CA ARG A 267 32.24 -2.78 2.59
C ARG A 267 30.74 -2.73 2.69
N ASN A 268 30.11 -3.76 3.21
CA ASN A 268 28.68 -3.84 3.44
C ASN A 268 28.23 -2.66 4.32
N ARG A 269 27.83 -1.53 3.68
CA ARG A 269 27.51 -0.29 4.38
C ARG A 269 26.22 -0.50 5.16
N ARG A 270 26.29 -0.37 6.47
CA ARG A 270 25.13 -0.41 7.34
C ARG A 270 24.17 0.70 6.96
N PHE A 271 22.88 0.47 7.10
CA PHE A 271 21.83 1.46 6.91
C PHE A 271 21.15 1.75 8.24
N THR A 272 20.44 2.85 8.33
CA THR A 272 19.70 3.21 9.54
C THR A 272 18.22 2.94 9.38
N VAL A 273 17.53 2.58 10.46
CA VAL A 273 16.09 2.43 10.51
C VAL A 273 15.54 3.26 11.66
N GLY A 274 14.83 4.35 11.30
CA GLY A 274 14.07 5.18 12.23
C GLY A 274 12.72 4.54 12.58
N ALA A 275 12.37 4.53 13.85
CA ALA A 275 11.08 4.06 14.35
C ALA A 275 10.65 4.81 15.61
N ASP A 276 9.38 4.70 15.99
CA ASP A 276 8.87 5.31 17.19
C ASP A 276 9.27 4.53 18.47
N LYS A 277 8.86 5.05 19.64
CA LYS A 277 9.17 4.45 20.94
C LYS A 277 8.51 3.08 21.17
N GLY A 278 7.45 2.73 20.43
CA GLY A 278 6.80 1.42 20.50
C GLY A 278 7.69 0.29 20.01
N TYR A 279 8.66 0.61 19.18
CA TYR A 279 9.65 -0.33 18.67
C TYR A 279 10.89 -0.49 19.58
N ASP A 280 11.01 0.28 20.66
CA ASP A 280 12.15 0.19 21.59
C ASP A 280 12.03 -1.02 22.51
N THR A 281 12.30 -2.19 21.96
CA THR A 281 12.39 -3.47 22.69
C THR A 281 13.73 -4.13 22.40
N LYS A 282 14.25 -4.92 23.38
CA LYS A 282 15.51 -5.66 23.22
C LYS A 282 15.51 -6.52 21.95
N ASP A 283 14.39 -7.23 21.72
CA ASP A 283 14.26 -8.14 20.57
C ASP A 283 14.25 -7.40 19.25
N MET A 284 13.51 -6.29 19.14
CA MET A 284 13.48 -5.49 17.92
C MET A 284 14.83 -4.87 17.60
N VAL A 285 15.50 -4.27 18.59
CA VAL A 285 16.84 -3.71 18.44
C VAL A 285 17.84 -4.78 18.01
N LYS A 286 17.77 -5.98 18.59
CA LYS A 286 18.58 -7.15 18.20
C LYS A 286 18.28 -7.57 16.76
N LYS A 287 17.01 -7.71 16.38
CA LYS A 287 16.56 -8.08 15.03
C LYS A 287 17.04 -7.08 13.96
N LEU A 288 16.95 -5.77 14.23
CA LEU A 288 17.47 -4.73 13.34
C LEU A 288 18.98 -4.87 13.13
N ARG A 289 19.77 -5.07 14.22
CA ARG A 289 21.22 -5.25 14.13
C ARG A 289 21.62 -6.51 13.37
N GLN A 290 20.92 -7.62 13.57
CA GLN A 290 21.13 -8.87 12.83
C GLN A 290 20.90 -8.70 11.33
N ASN A 291 19.99 -7.80 10.94
CA ASN A 291 19.74 -7.43 9.55
C ASN A 291 20.70 -6.34 9.03
N GLY A 292 21.74 -5.99 9.78
CA GLY A 292 22.75 -5.00 9.37
C GLY A 292 22.26 -3.55 9.46
N ALA A 293 21.13 -3.30 10.10
CA ALA A 293 20.60 -1.96 10.33
C ALA A 293 21.14 -1.37 11.64
N ILE A 294 21.36 -0.06 11.65
CA ILE A 294 21.60 0.72 12.86
C ILE A 294 20.23 1.19 13.37
N PRO A 295 19.81 0.81 14.58
CA PRO A 295 18.50 1.17 15.10
C PRO A 295 18.51 2.65 15.54
N HIS A 296 17.77 3.48 14.81
CA HIS A 296 17.45 4.86 15.19
C HIS A 296 16.02 4.92 15.77
N VAL A 297 15.71 4.00 16.66
CA VAL A 297 14.42 3.92 17.35
C VAL A 297 14.33 4.98 18.44
N ALA A 298 13.21 5.66 18.58
CA ALA A 298 13.01 6.65 19.63
C ALA A 298 13.06 5.97 21.01
N GLN A 299 13.88 6.50 21.91
CA GLN A 299 14.09 5.92 23.24
C GLN A 299 12.80 5.96 24.07
N ASN A 300 12.45 4.81 24.66
CA ASN A 300 11.32 4.67 25.56
C ASN A 300 11.83 4.49 27.00
N ARG A 301 12.02 5.60 27.70
CA ARG A 301 12.49 5.62 29.09
C ARG A 301 11.31 5.86 30.05
N HIS A 302 11.22 5.04 31.04
CA HIS A 302 10.31 5.18 32.16
C HIS A 302 11.04 4.88 33.47
N SER A 303 10.49 5.26 34.60
CA SER A 303 11.08 5.01 35.93
C SER A 303 11.44 3.54 36.21
N ARG A 304 10.86 2.60 35.49
CA ARG A 304 11.07 1.15 35.64
C ARG A 304 11.72 0.47 34.42
N ARG A 305 12.17 1.22 33.41
CA ARG A 305 12.68 0.65 32.16
C ARG A 305 13.62 1.59 31.43
N ASP A 306 14.82 1.09 31.16
CA ASP A 306 15.78 1.75 30.25
C ASP A 306 15.50 1.43 28.80
N SER A 307 15.94 2.32 27.92
CA SER A 307 15.90 2.13 26.48
C SER A 307 16.85 1.04 26.03
N SER A 308 16.44 0.25 25.06
CA SER A 308 17.28 -0.75 24.37
C SER A 308 18.23 -0.10 23.34
N VAL A 309 18.03 1.18 23.01
CA VAL A 309 18.90 1.98 22.15
C VAL A 309 19.95 2.69 22.99
N PRO A 310 21.25 2.42 22.80
CA PRO A 310 22.31 3.03 23.59
C PRO A 310 22.35 4.57 23.40
N ASP A 311 22.69 5.29 24.46
CA ASP A 311 22.79 6.76 24.45
C ASP A 311 23.79 7.29 23.42
N ARG A 312 24.93 6.57 23.23
CA ARG A 312 25.90 6.88 22.19
C ARG A 312 25.29 6.92 20.77
N VAL A 313 24.22 6.15 20.50
CA VAL A 313 23.50 6.19 19.22
C VAL A 313 22.53 7.38 19.19
N ALA A 314 21.77 7.58 20.27
CA ALA A 314 20.79 8.66 20.38
C ALA A 314 21.43 10.06 20.35
N ALA A 315 22.68 10.20 20.83
CA ALA A 315 23.44 11.45 20.81
C ALA A 315 23.91 11.88 19.41
N THR A 316 23.88 10.98 18.42
CA THR A 316 24.41 11.27 17.07
C THR A 316 23.52 12.23 16.28
N ALA A 317 24.13 13.08 15.44
CA ALA A 317 23.41 13.93 14.51
C ALA A 317 22.53 13.09 13.54
N ALA A 318 23.04 11.95 13.06
CA ALA A 318 22.31 11.04 12.20
C ALA A 318 21.03 10.49 12.84
N TYR A 319 21.04 10.20 14.14
CA TYR A 319 19.84 9.80 14.86
C TYR A 319 18.80 10.92 14.87
N ARG A 320 19.18 12.17 15.16
CA ARG A 320 18.28 13.35 15.15
C ARG A 320 17.64 13.54 13.77
N VAL A 321 18.43 13.45 12.70
CA VAL A 321 17.95 13.53 11.33
C VAL A 321 16.93 12.41 11.03
N SER A 322 17.24 11.17 11.42
CA SER A 322 16.30 10.04 11.24
C SER A 322 14.98 10.24 11.98
N GLN A 323 15.00 10.76 13.22
CA GLN A 323 13.79 11.03 13.98
C GLN A 323 12.94 12.17 13.37
N THR A 324 13.57 13.15 12.73
CA THR A 324 12.87 14.19 11.97
C THR A 324 12.26 13.64 10.68
N ALA A 325 13.06 12.90 9.89
CA ALA A 325 12.62 12.33 8.62
C ALA A 325 11.49 11.30 8.80
N ARG A 326 11.47 10.55 9.91
CA ARG A 326 10.42 9.58 10.22
C ARG A 326 9.01 10.18 10.13
N ARG A 327 8.84 11.45 10.46
CA ARG A 327 7.53 12.12 10.38
C ARG A 327 6.95 12.18 8.97
N LEU A 328 7.78 12.00 7.93
CA LEU A 328 7.29 11.92 6.55
C LEU A 328 6.36 10.73 6.31
N ILE A 329 6.48 9.65 7.09
CA ILE A 329 5.57 8.50 7.03
C ILE A 329 4.11 8.89 7.31
N GLU A 330 3.89 9.89 8.17
CA GLU A 330 2.56 10.39 8.47
C GLU A 330 1.86 10.97 7.22
N LYS A 331 2.63 11.56 6.29
CA LYS A 331 2.10 12.03 5.00
C LYS A 331 1.63 10.87 4.12
N ILE A 332 2.37 9.75 4.13
CA ILE A 332 1.96 8.53 3.42
C ILE A 332 0.63 8.03 3.98
N PHE A 333 0.53 7.89 5.29
CA PHE A 333 -0.70 7.42 5.93
C PHE A 333 -1.86 8.40 5.77
N GLY A 334 -1.57 9.71 5.83
CA GLY A 334 -2.57 10.75 5.55
C GLY A 334 -3.14 10.60 4.15
N TRP A 335 -2.30 10.56 3.12
CA TRP A 335 -2.72 10.39 1.74
C TRP A 335 -3.46 9.06 1.52
N THR A 336 -2.93 7.96 2.04
CA THR A 336 -3.53 6.62 1.93
C THR A 336 -4.95 6.59 2.47
N LYS A 337 -5.19 7.23 3.62
CA LYS A 337 -6.50 7.24 4.29
C LYS A 337 -7.50 8.24 3.73
N THR A 338 -7.03 9.34 3.13
CA THR A 338 -7.89 10.39 2.56
C THR A 338 -8.08 10.16 1.07
N ILE A 339 -7.12 10.56 0.24
CA ILE A 339 -7.20 10.47 -1.22
C ILE A 339 -7.24 9.02 -1.68
N GLY A 340 -6.33 8.18 -1.17
CA GLY A 340 -6.29 6.74 -1.48
C GLY A 340 -7.52 5.95 -1.03
N GLY A 341 -8.39 6.58 -0.22
CA GLY A 341 -9.68 6.00 0.20
C GLY A 341 -9.56 4.75 1.09
N PHE A 342 -8.37 4.51 1.67
CA PHE A 342 -8.05 3.29 2.41
C PHE A 342 -8.04 3.49 3.93
N ARG A 343 -8.92 4.34 4.45
CA ARG A 343 -9.17 4.47 5.90
C ARG A 343 -9.87 3.23 6.44
N ARG A 344 -10.75 2.64 5.63
CA ARG A 344 -11.50 1.42 5.91
C ARG A 344 -11.38 0.48 4.72
N SER A 345 -11.11 -0.80 5.00
CA SER A 345 -11.14 -1.84 3.97
C SER A 345 -12.56 -1.99 3.40
N ARG A 346 -12.64 -2.18 2.10
CA ARG A 346 -13.90 -2.52 1.38
C ARG A 346 -14.06 -4.02 1.20
N TYR A 347 -13.08 -4.78 1.63
CA TYR A 347 -12.97 -6.21 1.42
C TYR A 347 -13.02 -6.94 2.75
N ARG A 348 -13.48 -8.17 2.71
CA ARG A 348 -13.41 -9.12 3.82
C ARG A 348 -12.16 -9.99 3.63
N GLY A 349 -11.47 -10.26 4.72
CA GLY A 349 -10.27 -11.06 4.76
C GLY A 349 -8.97 -10.28 4.52
N LEU A 350 -7.91 -10.80 5.13
CA LEU A 350 -6.59 -10.18 5.14
C LEU A 350 -5.99 -10.09 3.73
N ARG A 351 -6.01 -11.17 2.95
CA ARG A 351 -5.39 -11.20 1.61
C ARG A 351 -5.97 -10.15 0.66
N LYS A 352 -7.30 -9.98 0.63
CA LYS A 352 -7.95 -8.98 -0.22
C LYS A 352 -7.66 -7.57 0.27
N THR A 353 -7.65 -7.37 1.58
CA THR A 353 -7.30 -6.10 2.21
C THR A 353 -5.84 -5.74 1.96
N GLU A 354 -4.93 -6.71 2.05
CA GLU A 354 -3.52 -6.50 1.74
C GLU A 354 -3.32 -6.11 0.28
N ALA A 355 -3.87 -6.86 -0.68
CA ALA A 355 -3.74 -6.52 -2.09
C ALA A 355 -4.24 -5.10 -2.40
N ALA A 356 -5.39 -4.71 -1.84
CA ALA A 356 -5.92 -3.36 -1.99
C ALA A 356 -4.98 -2.30 -1.37
N GLY A 357 -4.48 -2.55 -0.18
CA GLY A 357 -3.53 -1.65 0.50
C GLY A 357 -2.23 -1.48 -0.27
N LEU A 358 -1.65 -2.58 -0.78
CA LEU A 358 -0.44 -2.54 -1.59
C LEU A 358 -0.63 -1.75 -2.89
N MET A 359 -1.78 -1.88 -3.56
CA MET A 359 -2.10 -1.09 -4.75
C MET A 359 -2.24 0.40 -4.45
N VAL A 360 -2.88 0.78 -3.34
CA VAL A 360 -2.98 2.18 -2.90
C VAL A 360 -1.58 2.75 -2.58
N LEU A 361 -0.75 2.01 -1.87
CA LEU A 361 0.62 2.41 -1.53
C LEU A 361 1.52 2.50 -2.76
N ALA A 362 1.38 1.59 -3.73
CA ALA A 362 2.06 1.67 -5.02
C ALA A 362 1.63 2.91 -5.82
N THR A 363 0.34 3.25 -5.79
CA THR A 363 -0.19 4.46 -6.42
C THR A 363 0.39 5.73 -5.80
N TYR A 364 0.55 5.78 -4.48
CA TYR A 364 1.26 6.87 -3.80
C TYR A 364 2.69 7.02 -4.34
N ASN A 365 3.44 5.92 -4.47
CA ASN A 365 4.79 5.95 -5.02
C ASN A 365 4.81 6.47 -6.46
N LEU A 366 3.91 6.01 -7.31
CA LEU A 366 3.80 6.47 -8.71
C LEU A 366 3.56 7.97 -8.81
N LEU A 367 2.68 8.52 -7.97
CA LEU A 367 2.48 9.98 -7.87
C LEU A 367 3.74 10.69 -7.40
N ARG A 368 4.40 10.15 -6.37
CA ARG A 368 5.62 10.76 -5.82
C ARG A 368 6.75 10.77 -6.84
N LEU A 369 6.95 9.66 -7.56
CA LEU A 369 7.94 9.55 -8.64
C LEU A 369 7.66 10.54 -9.77
N THR A 370 6.39 10.71 -10.13
CA THR A 370 6.00 11.68 -11.16
C THR A 370 6.33 13.12 -10.74
N ALA A 371 6.07 13.46 -9.47
CA ALA A 371 6.38 14.78 -8.92
C ALA A 371 7.90 15.06 -8.81
N LEU A 372 8.71 14.05 -8.47
CA LEU A 372 10.17 14.19 -8.32
C LEU A 372 10.90 14.46 -9.65
N LYS A 373 10.34 14.08 -10.79
CA LYS A 373 10.93 14.39 -12.12
C LYS A 373 10.59 15.79 -12.64
N THR A 374 9.67 16.47 -11.97
CA THR A 374 9.23 17.83 -12.38
C THR A 374 9.81 18.93 -11.48
N ALA A 375 10.50 18.55 -10.43
CA ALA A 375 11.25 19.43 -9.53
C ALA A 375 12.74 19.40 -9.89
#